data_8c44637f93d8260f4516cb043233fa63
#
_entry.id   8c44637f93d8260f4516cb043233fa63
#
_cell.length_a   1.000
_cell.length_b   1.000
_cell.length_c   1.000
_cell.angle_alpha   90.00
_cell.angle_beta   90.00
_cell.angle_gamma   90.00
#
_symmetry.space_group_name_H-M   'P 1'
#
loop_
_entity.id
_entity.type
_entity.pdbx_description
1 polymer ?
#
loop_
_entity_poly.entity_id
_entity_poly.type
_entity_poly.pdbx_seq_one_letter_code
_entity_poly.pdbx_strand_id
1 'polypeptide(L)'
;MTYTGQSGGSFDRSGRITMAEVLDAIAAQTQGLLTRADFVTTPCAHALCYQVAYLLIDDEGGAPIPYTRFLSRETLRACLGERLYLEPSARLEEAMKGAIMELYAKDDAESERALRLLKKQLVALFPKDRDVSAEEALRAAEKSTRAIYVHSHMDAENFDTERLAACCDANCYADGTQIPVCAYNVLYRDKEERFMTEPREWGSRDRGRVFASDVVALVHVARAGDGRLRLPIAGQS
;
A
#
# COMPACT_ATOMS: atom_id res chain seq x y z
N MET A 1 -14.07 -7.81 -2.25
CA MET A 1 -13.89 -7.23 -0.92
C MET A 1 -14.22 -8.30 0.08
N THR A 2 -13.26 -8.67 0.94
CA THR A 2 -13.61 -9.44 2.10
C THR A 2 -14.55 -8.59 2.93
N TYR A 3 -15.68 -9.13 3.22
CA TYR A 3 -16.64 -8.47 4.06
C TYR A 3 -16.18 -8.62 5.48
N THR A 4 -15.49 -7.63 5.95
CA THR A 4 -15.26 -7.52 7.38
C THR A 4 -16.43 -6.78 7.95
N GLY A 5 -16.71 -6.98 9.20
CA GLY A 5 -17.70 -6.21 9.93
C GLY A 5 -17.58 -4.68 9.82
N GLN A 6 -16.59 -4.13 9.10
CA GLN A 6 -16.46 -2.69 8.86
C GLN A 6 -17.66 -2.07 8.15
N SER A 7 -18.41 -2.85 7.37
CA SER A 7 -19.63 -2.35 6.71
C SER A 7 -20.88 -2.39 7.61
N GLY A 8 -20.77 -2.94 8.81
CA GLY A 8 -21.81 -2.93 9.84
C GLY A 8 -23.16 -3.44 9.37
N GLY A 9 -23.35 -4.74 9.24
CA GLY A 9 -24.66 -5.27 8.90
C GLY A 9 -24.63 -6.57 8.10
N SER A 10 -25.80 -7.02 7.65
CA SER A 10 -25.94 -8.17 6.76
C SER A 10 -25.31 -7.87 5.42
N PHE A 11 -24.53 -8.80 4.90
CA PHE A 11 -23.86 -8.65 3.61
C PHE A 11 -24.17 -9.81 2.68
N ASP A 12 -24.14 -9.52 1.39
CA ASP A 12 -24.25 -10.52 0.37
C ASP A 12 -22.92 -11.26 0.17
N ARG A 13 -22.89 -12.53 0.54
CA ARG A 13 -21.72 -13.40 0.42
C ARG A 13 -21.29 -13.63 -1.03
N SER A 14 -22.19 -13.45 -1.99
CA SER A 14 -21.88 -13.54 -3.43
C SER A 14 -20.92 -12.42 -3.89
N GLY A 15 -20.84 -11.34 -3.13
CA GLY A 15 -19.93 -10.22 -3.39
C GLY A 15 -18.47 -10.44 -2.95
N ARG A 16 -18.13 -11.62 -2.42
CA ARG A 16 -16.75 -11.93 -2.05
C ARG A 16 -15.80 -11.86 -3.22
N ILE A 17 -14.62 -11.30 -2.96
CA ILE A 17 -13.53 -11.20 -3.92
C ILE A 17 -12.23 -11.58 -3.24
N THR A 18 -11.43 -12.41 -3.87
CA THR A 18 -10.11 -12.80 -3.40
C THR A 18 -9.06 -11.75 -3.77
N MET A 19 -7.94 -11.74 -3.05
CA MET A 19 -6.78 -10.91 -3.39
C MET A 19 -6.31 -11.17 -4.83
N ALA A 20 -6.29 -12.43 -5.26
CA ALA A 20 -5.89 -12.80 -6.62
C ALA A 20 -6.79 -12.17 -7.68
N GLU A 21 -8.11 -12.21 -7.48
CA GLU A 21 -9.08 -11.55 -8.38
C GLU A 21 -8.90 -10.03 -8.41
N VAL A 22 -8.55 -9.40 -7.28
CA VAL A 22 -8.24 -7.97 -7.23
C VAL A 22 -7.00 -7.65 -8.06
N LEU A 23 -5.93 -8.43 -7.91
CA LEU A 23 -4.70 -8.23 -8.69
C LEU A 23 -4.92 -8.44 -10.20
N ASP A 24 -5.74 -9.42 -10.58
CA ASP A 24 -6.12 -9.63 -11.98
C ASP A 24 -6.95 -8.47 -12.53
N ALA A 25 -7.88 -7.96 -11.73
CA ALA A 25 -8.67 -6.79 -12.11
C ALA A 25 -7.81 -5.55 -12.30
N ILE A 26 -6.81 -5.35 -11.42
CA ILE A 26 -5.83 -4.26 -11.57
C ILE A 26 -5.07 -4.44 -12.88
N ALA A 27 -4.57 -5.63 -13.18
CA ALA A 27 -3.83 -5.90 -14.41
C ALA A 27 -4.69 -5.63 -15.66
N ALA A 28 -5.92 -6.09 -15.67
CA ALA A 28 -6.86 -5.87 -16.78
C ALA A 28 -7.20 -4.40 -16.97
N GLN A 29 -7.50 -3.67 -15.89
CA GLN A 29 -7.94 -2.27 -15.95
C GLN A 29 -6.80 -1.30 -16.22
N THR A 30 -5.58 -1.66 -15.85
CA THR A 30 -4.37 -0.88 -16.17
C THR A 30 -3.75 -1.28 -17.51
N GLN A 31 -4.43 -2.15 -18.29
CA GLN A 31 -3.93 -2.65 -19.58
C GLN A 31 -2.52 -3.25 -19.48
N GLY A 32 -2.21 -3.92 -18.37
CA GLY A 32 -0.93 -4.55 -18.12
C GLY A 32 0.19 -3.62 -17.62
N LEU A 33 -0.11 -2.35 -17.35
CA LEU A 33 0.85 -1.46 -16.68
C LEU A 33 1.31 -2.06 -15.35
N LEU A 34 0.36 -2.59 -14.59
CA LEU A 34 0.59 -3.40 -13.40
C LEU A 34 0.12 -4.82 -13.64
N THR A 35 0.91 -5.77 -13.17
CA THR A 35 0.60 -7.20 -13.20
C THR A 35 0.73 -7.78 -11.79
N ARG A 36 0.33 -9.02 -11.57
CA ARG A 36 0.58 -9.71 -10.29
C ARG A 36 2.07 -9.72 -9.91
N ALA A 37 2.97 -9.76 -10.90
CA ALA A 37 4.41 -9.78 -10.68
C ALA A 37 4.93 -8.47 -10.07
N ASP A 38 4.20 -7.37 -10.20
CA ASP A 38 4.58 -6.06 -9.66
C ASP A 38 4.22 -5.90 -8.18
N PHE A 39 3.45 -6.83 -7.63
CA PHE A 39 3.09 -6.83 -6.22
C PHE A 39 4.00 -7.72 -5.40
N VAL A 40 4.41 -7.24 -4.23
CA VAL A 40 5.19 -7.98 -3.24
C VAL A 40 4.42 -8.09 -1.93
N THR A 41 4.64 -9.16 -1.18
CA THR A 41 4.11 -9.30 0.18
C THR A 41 4.89 -8.40 1.13
N THR A 42 4.21 -7.77 2.08
CA THR A 42 4.89 -7.01 3.15
C THR A 42 5.45 -7.97 4.19
N PRO A 43 6.73 -7.82 4.57
CA PRO A 43 7.35 -8.76 5.54
C PRO A 43 6.76 -8.70 6.95
N CYS A 44 6.18 -7.54 7.34
CA CYS A 44 5.58 -7.33 8.67
C CYS A 44 4.23 -8.02 8.87
N ALA A 45 3.65 -8.62 7.84
CA ALA A 45 2.34 -9.25 7.89
C ALA A 45 2.36 -10.64 7.29
N HIS A 46 1.35 -11.44 7.62
CA HIS A 46 1.16 -12.72 6.95
C HIS A 46 1.00 -12.52 5.43
N ALA A 47 1.59 -13.44 4.63
CA ALA A 47 1.68 -13.32 3.18
C ALA A 47 0.31 -13.18 2.46
N LEU A 48 -0.78 -13.65 3.07
CA LEU A 48 -2.13 -13.52 2.56
C LEU A 48 -2.83 -12.21 2.97
N CYS A 49 -2.19 -11.35 3.79
CA CYS A 49 -2.82 -10.14 4.29
C CYS A 49 -2.57 -8.94 3.39
N TYR A 50 -1.32 -8.71 2.98
CA TYR A 50 -0.94 -7.52 2.23
C TYR A 50 -0.15 -7.85 0.97
N GLN A 51 -0.52 -7.16 -0.11
CA GLN A 51 0.27 -7.07 -1.33
C GLN A 51 0.45 -5.59 -1.65
N VAL A 52 1.67 -5.18 -2.00
CA VAL A 52 1.97 -3.80 -2.33
C VAL A 52 2.74 -3.70 -3.64
N ALA A 53 2.36 -2.76 -4.47
CA ALA A 53 3.13 -2.32 -5.64
C ALA A 53 3.54 -0.86 -5.47
N TYR A 54 4.78 -0.56 -5.78
CA TYR A 54 5.31 0.80 -5.81
C TYR A 54 5.50 1.26 -7.25
N LEU A 55 5.17 2.52 -7.49
CA LEU A 55 5.23 3.17 -8.80
C LEU A 55 6.10 4.41 -8.71
N LEU A 56 7.07 4.52 -9.58
CA LEU A 56 7.83 5.73 -9.81
C LEU A 56 7.00 6.67 -10.70
N ILE A 57 6.81 7.90 -10.24
CA ILE A 57 5.96 8.91 -10.89
C ILE A 57 6.83 10.01 -11.49
N ASP A 58 6.45 10.44 -12.68
CA ASP A 58 7.02 11.59 -13.34
C ASP A 58 6.11 12.80 -13.11
N ASP A 59 6.60 13.86 -12.50
CA ASP A 59 5.87 15.11 -12.29
C ASP A 59 5.66 15.89 -13.59
N GLU A 60 6.43 15.58 -14.64
CA GLU A 60 6.25 16.12 -15.99
C GLU A 60 5.19 15.37 -16.81
N GLY A 61 4.63 14.29 -16.24
CA GLY A 61 3.63 13.45 -16.88
C GLY A 61 4.21 12.15 -17.45
N GLY A 62 3.33 11.34 -18.02
CA GLY A 62 3.67 10.03 -18.58
C GLY A 62 3.23 8.88 -17.67
N ALA A 63 3.26 7.66 -18.21
CA ALA A 63 2.83 6.47 -17.49
C ALA A 63 3.74 6.19 -16.28
N PRO A 64 3.18 5.83 -15.12
CA PRO A 64 3.97 5.40 -13.97
C PRO A 64 4.84 4.20 -14.30
N ILE A 65 6.01 4.07 -13.65
CA ILE A 65 6.92 2.94 -13.83
C ILE A 65 6.91 2.07 -12.57
N PRO A 66 6.47 0.80 -12.62
CA PRO A 66 6.57 -0.10 -11.48
C PRO A 66 8.02 -0.26 -11.01
N TYR A 67 8.26 -0.24 -9.70
CA TYR A 67 9.60 -0.44 -9.14
C TYR A 67 10.21 -1.78 -9.52
N THR A 68 9.39 -2.77 -9.80
CA THR A 68 9.81 -4.09 -10.27
C THR A 68 10.44 -4.11 -11.67
N ARG A 69 10.37 -3.00 -12.41
CA ARG A 69 11.09 -2.85 -13.71
C ARG A 69 12.58 -2.60 -13.51
N PHE A 70 13.01 -2.14 -12.33
CA PHE A 70 14.42 -1.84 -12.02
C PHE A 70 14.89 -2.40 -10.67
N LEU A 71 14.01 -2.93 -9.83
CA LEU A 71 14.36 -3.65 -8.61
C LEU A 71 13.74 -5.05 -8.66
N SER A 72 14.48 -6.07 -8.24
CA SER A 72 13.90 -7.39 -8.06
C SER A 72 12.86 -7.38 -6.93
N ARG A 73 11.89 -8.28 -6.98
CA ARG A 73 10.89 -8.45 -5.92
C ARG A 73 11.54 -8.74 -4.56
N GLU A 74 12.60 -9.52 -4.58
CA GLU A 74 13.37 -9.85 -3.39
C GLU A 74 14.05 -8.61 -2.79
N THR A 75 14.71 -7.81 -3.62
CA THR A 75 15.32 -6.55 -3.22
C THR A 75 14.28 -5.58 -2.65
N LEU A 76 13.14 -5.45 -3.30
CA LEU A 76 12.05 -4.58 -2.84
C LEU A 76 11.51 -5.03 -1.48
N ARG A 77 11.27 -6.34 -1.27
CA ARG A 77 10.89 -6.87 0.03
C ARG A 77 11.96 -6.64 1.10
N ALA A 78 13.22 -6.82 0.76
CA ALA A 78 14.33 -6.57 1.67
C ALA A 78 14.42 -5.08 2.08
N CYS A 79 14.09 -4.14 1.16
CA CYS A 79 14.02 -2.71 1.46
C CYS A 79 12.85 -2.35 2.37
N LEU A 80 11.73 -3.08 2.31
CA LEU A 80 10.62 -2.92 3.26
C LEU A 80 11.04 -3.28 4.69
N GLY A 81 11.97 -4.25 4.86
CA GLY A 81 12.32 -4.75 6.19
C GLY A 81 11.09 -5.32 6.90
N GLU A 82 10.88 -4.96 8.16
CA GLU A 82 9.72 -5.38 8.96
C GLU A 82 8.64 -4.26 9.01
N ARG A 83 8.53 -3.48 7.95
CA ARG A 83 7.62 -2.33 7.88
C ARG A 83 6.54 -2.54 6.83
N LEU A 84 5.43 -1.84 7.01
CA LEU A 84 4.34 -1.82 6.04
C LEU A 84 4.68 -0.91 4.84
N TYR A 85 5.45 0.14 5.08
CA TYR A 85 5.75 1.18 4.09
C TYR A 85 7.23 1.17 3.71
N LEU A 86 7.51 1.49 2.43
CA LEU A 86 8.87 1.70 1.96
C LEU A 86 9.36 3.07 2.43
N GLU A 87 10.34 3.04 3.33
CA GLU A 87 10.94 4.24 3.89
C GLU A 87 12.36 4.45 3.38
N PRO A 88 12.83 5.71 3.29
CA PRO A 88 14.24 6.00 3.02
C PRO A 88 15.15 5.29 4.04
N SER A 89 16.08 4.50 3.52
CA SER A 89 17.02 3.70 4.31
C SER A 89 18.31 3.47 3.53
N ALA A 90 19.40 3.16 4.22
CA ALA A 90 20.66 2.84 3.57
C ALA A 90 20.52 1.67 2.58
N ARG A 91 19.67 0.69 2.89
CA ARG A 91 19.39 -0.44 1.99
C ARG A 91 18.66 0.00 0.73
N LEU A 92 17.68 0.90 0.84
CA LEU A 92 16.98 1.45 -0.33
C LEU A 92 17.94 2.28 -1.18
N GLU A 93 18.77 3.11 -0.54
CA GLU A 93 19.79 3.90 -1.24
C GLU A 93 20.72 3.02 -2.07
N GLU A 94 21.25 1.96 -1.48
CA GLU A 94 22.14 1.02 -2.17
C GLU A 94 21.43 0.30 -3.31
N ALA A 95 20.20 -0.16 -3.08
CA ALA A 95 19.37 -0.79 -4.10
C ALA A 95 19.11 0.14 -5.30
N MET A 96 18.82 1.42 -5.03
CA MET A 96 18.61 2.44 -6.07
C MET A 96 19.89 2.71 -6.85
N LYS A 97 21.06 2.77 -6.18
CA LYS A 97 22.36 2.91 -6.86
C LYS A 97 22.66 1.72 -7.76
N GLY A 98 22.40 0.51 -7.29
CA GLY A 98 22.55 -0.71 -8.09
C GLY A 98 21.64 -0.69 -9.33
N ALA A 99 20.38 -0.36 -9.15
CA ALA A 99 19.42 -0.23 -10.25
C ALA A 99 19.83 0.83 -11.28
N ILE A 100 20.38 1.96 -10.85
CA ILE A 100 20.92 3.00 -11.72
C ILE A 100 22.05 2.43 -12.60
N MET A 101 22.97 1.64 -12.02
CA MET A 101 24.08 1.02 -12.78
C MET A 101 23.56 0.01 -13.81
N GLU A 102 22.56 -0.78 -13.46
CA GLU A 102 21.94 -1.74 -14.38
C GLU A 102 21.18 -1.05 -15.52
N LEU A 103 20.46 0.04 -15.22
CA LEU A 103 19.73 0.81 -16.22
C LEU A 103 20.66 1.50 -17.24
N TYR A 104 21.86 1.88 -16.83
CA TYR A 104 22.85 2.42 -17.75
C TYR A 104 23.30 1.44 -18.84
N ALA A 105 23.23 0.14 -18.56
CA ALA A 105 23.61 -0.89 -19.52
C ALA A 105 22.50 -1.22 -20.53
N LYS A 106 21.31 -0.62 -20.37
CA LYS A 106 20.15 -0.83 -21.24
C LYS A 106 20.02 0.34 -22.22
N ASP A 107 19.73 0.03 -23.47
CA ASP A 107 19.59 1.01 -24.57
C ASP A 107 18.13 1.00 -25.08
N ASP A 108 17.22 1.43 -24.19
CA ASP A 108 15.80 1.56 -24.52
C ASP A 108 15.18 2.79 -23.80
N ALA A 109 14.17 3.37 -24.42
CA ALA A 109 13.55 4.61 -23.96
C ALA A 109 12.88 4.49 -22.58
N GLU A 110 12.36 3.32 -22.20
CA GLU A 110 11.77 3.10 -20.88
C GLU A 110 12.85 3.10 -19.80
N SER A 111 13.97 2.42 -20.05
CA SER A 111 15.14 2.39 -19.17
C SER A 111 15.78 3.77 -19.01
N GLU A 112 15.91 4.54 -20.09
CA GLU A 112 16.41 5.93 -20.02
C GLU A 112 15.49 6.81 -19.16
N ARG A 113 14.18 6.68 -19.33
CA ARG A 113 13.21 7.42 -18.53
C ARG A 113 13.27 7.01 -17.06
N ALA A 114 13.31 5.70 -16.77
CA ALA A 114 13.45 5.17 -15.41
C ALA A 114 14.75 5.66 -14.75
N LEU A 115 15.87 5.64 -15.49
CA LEU A 115 17.16 6.13 -15.04
C LEU A 115 17.13 7.60 -14.63
N ARG A 116 16.53 8.46 -15.47
CA ARG A 116 16.39 9.89 -15.20
C ARG A 116 15.57 10.13 -13.92
N LEU A 117 14.43 9.47 -13.79
CA LEU A 117 13.54 9.62 -12.64
C LEU A 117 14.17 9.06 -11.37
N LEU A 118 14.80 7.90 -11.45
CA LEU A 118 15.45 7.26 -10.30
C LEU A 118 16.62 8.08 -9.76
N LYS A 119 17.42 8.70 -10.64
CA LYS A 119 18.47 9.66 -10.25
C LYS A 119 17.90 10.88 -9.54
N LYS A 120 16.82 11.47 -10.08
CA LYS A 120 16.13 12.60 -9.47
C LYS A 120 15.63 12.24 -8.06
N GLN A 121 15.02 11.07 -7.92
CA GLN A 121 14.54 10.56 -6.64
C GLN A 121 15.69 10.28 -5.66
N LEU A 122 16.76 9.63 -6.09
CA LEU A 122 17.92 9.33 -5.25
C LEU A 122 18.51 10.60 -4.64
N VAL A 123 18.70 11.64 -5.44
CA VAL A 123 19.23 12.93 -4.98
C VAL A 123 18.27 13.61 -4.00
N ALA A 124 16.96 13.49 -4.24
CA ALA A 124 15.95 14.09 -3.36
C ALA A 124 15.85 13.38 -2.00
N LEU A 125 15.98 12.05 -1.97
CA LEU A 125 15.88 11.24 -0.76
C LEU A 125 17.20 11.19 0.04
N PHE A 126 18.34 11.23 -0.65
CA PHE A 126 19.67 11.02 -0.08
C PHE A 126 20.67 12.10 -0.59
N PRO A 127 20.43 13.39 -0.29
CA PRO A 127 21.37 14.45 -0.69
C PRO A 127 22.70 14.29 0.04
N LYS A 128 23.81 14.56 -0.67
CA LYS A 128 25.17 14.38 -0.14
C LYS A 128 25.63 15.54 0.76
N ASP A 129 25.03 16.71 0.58
CA ASP A 129 25.57 17.96 1.12
C ASP A 129 24.84 18.43 2.38
N ARG A 130 23.81 17.73 2.81
CA ARG A 130 23.03 18.05 4.01
C ARG A 130 22.29 16.84 4.58
N ASP A 131 22.02 16.89 5.84
CA ASP A 131 21.10 15.96 6.48
C ASP A 131 19.66 16.31 6.04
N VAL A 132 18.86 15.27 5.84
CA VAL A 132 17.44 15.38 5.50
C VAL A 132 16.64 14.87 6.69
N SER A 133 15.69 15.67 7.14
CA SER A 133 14.76 15.22 8.16
C SER A 133 13.84 14.13 7.60
N ALA A 134 13.30 13.28 8.48
CA ALA A 134 12.36 12.23 8.09
C ALA A 134 11.14 12.80 7.34
N GLU A 135 10.67 14.00 7.75
CA GLU A 135 9.55 14.68 7.11
C GLU A 135 9.89 15.15 5.69
N GLU A 136 11.07 15.72 5.47
CA GLU A 136 11.52 16.13 4.13
C GLU A 136 11.71 14.93 3.21
N ALA A 137 12.31 13.83 3.70
CA ALA A 137 12.47 12.60 2.95
C ALA A 137 11.11 11.99 2.57
N LEU A 138 10.15 12.00 3.50
CA LEU A 138 8.78 11.54 3.23
C LEU A 138 8.12 12.38 2.15
N ARG A 139 8.16 13.69 2.25
CA ARG A 139 7.61 14.61 1.23
C ARG A 139 8.27 14.44 -0.15
N ALA A 140 9.57 14.19 -0.17
CA ALA A 140 10.27 13.91 -1.43
C ALA A 140 9.82 12.58 -2.03
N ALA A 141 9.64 11.53 -1.20
CA ALA A 141 9.10 10.25 -1.62
C ALA A 141 7.69 10.39 -2.19
N GLU A 142 6.81 11.11 -1.49
CA GLU A 142 5.41 11.34 -1.90
C GLU A 142 5.28 12.03 -3.27
N LYS A 143 6.21 12.89 -3.63
CA LYS A 143 6.20 13.55 -4.95
C LYS A 143 6.56 12.61 -6.09
N SER A 144 7.44 11.65 -5.84
CA SER A 144 8.03 10.78 -6.86
C SER A 144 7.52 9.34 -6.82
N THR A 145 6.76 8.95 -5.79
CA THR A 145 6.31 7.56 -5.59
C THR A 145 4.82 7.49 -5.32
N ARG A 146 4.17 6.45 -5.83
CA ARG A 146 2.85 6.02 -5.41
C ARG A 146 2.91 4.57 -5.00
N ALA A 147 2.09 4.20 -4.01
CA ALA A 147 1.94 2.83 -3.57
C ALA A 147 0.49 2.37 -3.73
N ILE A 148 0.31 1.14 -4.16
CA ILE A 148 -0.99 0.48 -4.22
C ILE A 148 -0.94 -0.68 -3.23
N TYR A 149 -1.73 -0.59 -2.17
CA TYR A 149 -1.89 -1.64 -1.18
C TYR A 149 -3.17 -2.41 -1.44
N VAL A 150 -3.05 -3.73 -1.52
CA VAL A 150 -4.19 -4.64 -1.52
C VAL A 150 -4.18 -5.36 -0.19
N HIS A 151 -5.18 -5.07 0.64
CA HIS A 151 -5.31 -5.67 1.96
C HIS A 151 -6.49 -6.64 1.99
N SER A 152 -6.22 -7.89 2.37
CA SER A 152 -7.23 -8.94 2.54
C SER A 152 -7.57 -9.12 4.01
N HIS A 153 -8.61 -8.45 4.47
CA HIS A 153 -9.17 -8.70 5.80
C HIS A 153 -9.77 -10.10 5.89
N MET A 154 -9.75 -10.67 7.11
CA MET A 154 -10.50 -11.87 7.43
C MET A 154 -11.95 -11.54 7.79
N ASP A 155 -12.83 -12.47 7.57
CA ASP A 155 -14.21 -12.50 8.03
C ASP A 155 -14.47 -13.76 8.90
N ALA A 156 -15.67 -13.92 9.38
CA ALA A 156 -16.02 -15.02 10.29
C ALA A 156 -15.86 -16.42 9.66
N GLU A 157 -15.83 -16.53 8.33
CA GLU A 157 -15.73 -17.81 7.63
C GLU A 157 -14.29 -18.18 7.25
N ASN A 158 -13.39 -17.20 7.19
CA ASN A 158 -11.98 -17.40 6.86
C ASN A 158 -11.04 -16.91 7.97
N PHE A 159 -11.56 -16.83 9.21
CA PHE A 159 -10.81 -16.39 10.36
C PHE A 159 -9.70 -17.39 10.68
N ASP A 160 -8.47 -16.91 10.70
CA ASP A 160 -7.25 -17.69 10.83
C ASP A 160 -6.37 -17.09 11.93
N THR A 161 -6.06 -17.90 12.94
CA THR A 161 -5.28 -17.47 14.12
C THR A 161 -3.79 -17.28 13.81
N GLU A 162 -3.24 -17.98 12.82
CA GLU A 162 -1.83 -17.77 12.41
C GLU A 162 -1.70 -16.42 11.69
N ARG A 163 -2.65 -16.08 10.83
CA ARG A 163 -2.72 -14.75 10.22
C ARG A 163 -2.91 -13.66 11.28
N LEU A 164 -3.72 -13.95 12.30
CA LEU A 164 -3.97 -13.02 13.38
C LEU A 164 -2.71 -12.76 14.20
N ALA A 165 -1.95 -13.81 14.52
CA ALA A 165 -0.69 -13.70 15.28
C ALA A 165 0.39 -12.89 14.54
N ALA A 166 0.36 -12.90 13.20
CA ALA A 166 1.25 -12.11 12.34
C ALA A 166 0.64 -10.77 11.89
N CYS A 167 -0.41 -10.28 12.56
CA CYS A 167 -1.07 -9.04 12.17
C CYS A 167 -0.25 -7.81 12.60
N CYS A 168 0.07 -6.94 11.65
CA CYS A 168 0.76 -5.66 11.90
C CYS A 168 -0.21 -4.46 11.96
N ASP A 169 -1.51 -4.72 11.85
CA ASP A 169 -2.56 -3.71 11.81
C ASP A 169 -3.50 -3.90 13.00
N ALA A 170 -3.51 -2.96 13.93
CA ALA A 170 -4.25 -3.06 15.18
C ALA A 170 -4.97 -1.76 15.55
N ASN A 171 -6.14 -1.91 16.13
CA ASN A 171 -6.83 -0.82 16.83
C ASN A 171 -6.17 -0.64 18.21
N CYS A 172 -5.75 0.59 18.51
CA CYS A 172 -5.16 0.96 19.78
C CYS A 172 -6.17 1.77 20.60
N TYR A 173 -6.35 1.41 21.87
CA TYR A 173 -7.30 2.03 22.78
C TYR A 173 -6.58 2.83 23.86
N ALA A 174 -7.30 3.75 24.51
CA ALA A 174 -6.75 4.66 25.50
C ALA A 174 -6.20 3.95 26.76
N ASP A 175 -6.68 2.74 27.06
CA ASP A 175 -6.23 1.88 28.16
C ASP A 175 -4.97 1.07 27.84
N GLY A 176 -4.39 1.26 26.64
CA GLY A 176 -3.24 0.51 26.15
C GLY A 176 -3.59 -0.83 25.49
N THR A 177 -4.86 -1.20 25.45
CA THR A 177 -5.30 -2.42 24.74
C THR A 177 -5.03 -2.28 23.26
N GLN A 178 -4.47 -3.33 22.63
CA GLN A 178 -4.29 -3.43 21.19
C GLN A 178 -5.02 -4.66 20.67
N ILE A 179 -5.88 -4.46 19.68
CA ILE A 179 -6.66 -5.54 19.09
C ILE A 179 -6.42 -5.55 17.58
N PRO A 180 -5.91 -6.66 17.01
CA PRO A 180 -5.79 -6.79 15.57
C PRO A 180 -7.10 -6.48 14.86
N VAL A 181 -7.04 -5.73 13.76
CA VAL A 181 -8.24 -5.22 13.06
C VAL A 181 -9.22 -6.34 12.69
N CYS A 182 -8.71 -7.48 12.22
CA CYS A 182 -9.57 -8.62 11.89
C CYS A 182 -10.22 -9.24 13.14
N ALA A 183 -9.49 -9.34 14.27
CA ALA A 183 -10.09 -9.80 15.53
C ALA A 183 -11.19 -8.84 16.02
N TYR A 184 -10.90 -7.53 15.99
CA TYR A 184 -11.89 -6.54 16.34
C TYR A 184 -13.16 -6.69 15.49
N ASN A 185 -13.03 -6.74 14.18
CA ASN A 185 -14.17 -6.80 13.27
C ASN A 185 -15.00 -8.07 13.41
N VAL A 186 -14.36 -9.22 13.67
CA VAL A 186 -15.05 -10.52 13.72
C VAL A 186 -15.58 -10.85 15.13
N LEU A 187 -14.80 -10.51 16.17
CA LEU A 187 -15.08 -10.99 17.53
C LEU A 187 -15.67 -9.92 18.44
N TYR A 188 -15.32 -8.65 18.27
CA TYR A 188 -15.61 -7.63 19.26
C TYR A 188 -16.57 -6.54 18.80
N ARG A 189 -16.58 -6.17 17.54
CA ARG A 189 -17.26 -4.99 17.04
C ARG A 189 -18.72 -4.86 17.45
N ASP A 190 -19.48 -5.93 17.36
CA ASP A 190 -20.93 -5.93 17.65
C ASP A 190 -21.28 -6.55 19.01
N LYS A 191 -20.27 -6.92 19.81
CA LYS A 191 -20.47 -7.72 21.03
C LYS A 191 -19.87 -7.10 22.28
N GLU A 192 -19.02 -6.13 22.14
CA GLU A 192 -18.21 -5.60 23.25
C GLU A 192 -18.39 -4.09 23.36
N GLU A 193 -19.27 -3.65 24.28
CA GLU A 193 -19.55 -2.21 24.50
C GLU A 193 -18.30 -1.39 24.84
N ARG A 194 -17.31 -2.00 25.50
CA ARG A 194 -16.04 -1.36 25.84
C ARG A 194 -15.33 -0.76 24.61
N PHE A 195 -15.51 -1.38 23.43
CA PHE A 195 -14.90 -0.96 22.19
C PHE A 195 -15.86 -0.18 21.26
N MET A 196 -17.13 -0.06 21.64
CA MET A 196 -18.13 0.77 20.97
C MET A 196 -18.05 2.21 21.49
N THR A 197 -16.89 2.83 21.40
CA THR A 197 -16.78 4.25 21.74
C THR A 197 -17.47 5.08 20.67
N GLU A 198 -18.40 5.96 21.11
CA GLU A 198 -18.91 7.06 20.28
C GLU A 198 -17.73 7.76 19.60
N PRO A 199 -17.84 8.14 18.31
CA PRO A 199 -16.80 8.93 17.66
C PRO A 199 -16.58 10.18 18.51
N ARG A 200 -15.45 10.28 19.18
CA ARG A 200 -15.07 11.53 19.83
C ARG A 200 -15.00 12.56 18.72
N GLU A 201 -15.78 13.64 18.85
CA GLU A 201 -15.61 14.82 18.02
C GLU A 201 -14.14 15.22 18.14
N TRP A 202 -13.38 14.97 17.11
CA TRP A 202 -12.00 15.44 17.00
C TRP A 202 -12.08 16.96 16.97
N GLY A 203 -11.71 17.57 18.10
CA GLY A 203 -11.72 19.01 18.26
C GLY A 203 -10.93 19.64 17.12
N SER A 204 -11.45 20.74 16.62
CA SER A 204 -10.98 21.50 15.46
C SER A 204 -9.50 21.94 15.48
N ARG A 205 -8.76 21.60 16.52
CA ARG A 205 -7.35 22.00 16.73
C ARG A 205 -6.33 21.06 16.05
N ASP A 206 -6.71 19.85 15.63
CA ASP A 206 -5.77 18.87 15.05
C ASP A 206 -5.85 18.75 13.53
N ARG A 207 -6.49 19.68 12.85
CA ARG A 207 -6.53 19.70 11.36
C ARG A 207 -5.16 19.98 10.70
N GLY A 208 -4.11 20.12 11.44
CA GLY A 208 -2.76 20.41 10.93
C GLY A 208 -1.82 19.21 10.85
N ARG A 209 -2.19 18.06 11.39
CA ARG A 209 -1.44 16.81 11.21
C ARG A 209 -2.17 15.90 10.26
N VAL A 210 -2.08 16.20 8.99
CA VAL A 210 -2.36 15.23 7.94
C VAL A 210 -1.25 14.20 8.04
N PHE A 211 -1.56 13.06 8.68
CA PHE A 211 -0.71 11.90 8.51
C PHE A 211 -0.69 11.56 7.02
N ALA A 212 0.42 11.03 6.53
CA ALA A 212 0.68 10.64 5.15
C ALA A 212 -0.33 9.61 4.56
N SER A 213 -1.55 9.57 5.07
CA SER A 213 -2.67 8.75 4.58
C SER A 213 -3.15 9.15 3.18
N ASP A 214 -2.79 10.34 2.70
CA ASP A 214 -3.19 10.81 1.37
C ASP A 214 -2.41 10.12 0.23
N VAL A 215 -1.40 9.32 0.57
CA VAL A 215 -0.58 8.57 -0.41
C VAL A 215 -1.09 7.16 -0.62
N VAL A 216 -1.94 6.65 0.24
CA VAL A 216 -2.55 5.33 0.10
C VAL A 216 -3.83 5.48 -0.72
N ALA A 217 -3.76 5.27 -2.01
CA ALA A 217 -4.94 4.98 -2.80
C ALA A 217 -5.50 3.63 -2.34
N LEU A 218 -6.44 3.66 -1.40
CA LEU A 218 -7.28 2.51 -1.11
C LEU A 218 -8.09 2.21 -2.37
N VAL A 219 -7.66 1.20 -3.11
CA VAL A 219 -8.38 0.74 -4.30
C VAL A 219 -9.64 0.02 -3.80
N HIS A 220 -10.75 0.75 -3.75
CA HIS A 220 -12.06 0.14 -3.57
C HIS A 220 -12.49 -0.53 -4.87
N VAL A 221 -12.32 -1.83 -4.95
CA VAL A 221 -12.81 -2.61 -6.08
C VAL A 221 -14.23 -3.07 -5.75
N ALA A 222 -15.21 -2.60 -6.50
CA ALA A 222 -16.59 -3.03 -6.39
C ALA A 222 -16.99 -3.84 -7.64
N ARG A 223 -17.82 -4.87 -7.47
CA ARG A 223 -18.47 -5.50 -8.62
C ARG A 223 -19.58 -4.58 -9.13
N ALA A 224 -19.50 -4.20 -10.37
CA ALA A 224 -20.60 -3.53 -11.05
C ALA A 224 -21.76 -4.51 -11.26
N GLY A 225 -22.98 -4.01 -11.49
CA GLY A 225 -24.17 -4.83 -11.72
C GLY A 225 -24.07 -5.77 -12.92
N ASP A 226 -23.07 -5.59 -13.79
CA ASP A 226 -22.72 -6.46 -14.92
C ASP A 226 -21.74 -7.60 -14.54
N GLY A 227 -21.41 -7.73 -13.25
CA GLY A 227 -20.47 -8.72 -12.70
C GLY A 227 -18.99 -8.41 -12.93
N ARG A 228 -18.65 -7.29 -13.58
CA ARG A 228 -17.26 -6.88 -13.84
C ARG A 228 -16.70 -6.09 -12.67
N LEU A 229 -15.43 -6.31 -12.36
CA LEU A 229 -14.68 -5.54 -11.39
C LEU A 229 -14.28 -4.20 -11.99
N ARG A 230 -14.55 -3.11 -11.27
CA ARG A 230 -14.16 -1.76 -11.68
C ARG A 230 -13.37 -1.07 -10.58
N LEU A 231 -12.26 -0.45 -10.96
CA LEU A 231 -11.53 0.47 -10.10
C LEU A 231 -12.15 1.88 -10.23
N PRO A 232 -12.30 2.63 -9.14
CA PRO A 232 -12.69 4.03 -9.23
C PRO A 232 -11.60 4.80 -9.99
N ILE A 233 -11.93 5.34 -11.14
CA ILE A 233 -11.04 6.25 -11.88
C ILE A 233 -11.22 7.63 -11.25
N ALA A 234 -10.17 8.18 -10.66
CA ALA A 234 -10.18 9.55 -10.17
C ALA A 234 -10.46 10.50 -11.35
N GLY A 235 -11.60 11.18 -11.34
CA GLY A 235 -11.93 12.22 -12.33
C GLY A 235 -13.25 12.11 -13.08
N GLN A 236 -14.12 11.16 -12.74
CA GLN A 236 -15.50 11.17 -13.25
C GLN A 236 -16.47 11.39 -12.08
N SER A 237 -16.75 12.64 -11.77
CA SER A 237 -17.92 13.08 -10.99
C SER A 237 -18.99 13.57 -11.94
#